data_bcec16d6838525e20889c006ac0d95b6
#
_entry.id   bcec16d6838525e20889c006ac0d95b6
#
_cell.length_a   1.000
_cell.length_b   1.000
_cell.length_c   1.000
_cell.angle_alpha   90.00
_cell.angle_beta   90.00
_cell.angle_gamma   90.00
#
_symmetry.space_group_name_H-M   'P 1'
#
loop_
_entity.id
_entity.type
_entity.pdbx_description
1 polymer ?
#
loop_
_entity_poly.entity_id
_entity_poly.type
_entity_poly.pdbx_seq_one_letter_code
_entity_poly.pdbx_strand_id
1 'polypeptide(L)'
;MRLNRSLTVVAALSGFIAMSGMATAQEDCPRGTLDKSYCDRNGDLTADLPTDPKKVINPSTLIFSYTPVEDPAVYQKVWDGFIKNLEKTTGKKVAFFPVQSNAAQYEAMRSGRLHVAGVNAGGNALAVNCAGFVPFAMMAAPDNSFGYEMEIIVPADSPIKEPTDLKGHKIAFTDATSNSGFKAPSAILKADFGLESKRDFEPVFSGKHDNSILGVVNKDYEAAAVANSVLNRMIDRKVFDKAKIRSIYKSETFPTSGYGYAHNLDPKLVEKVKEAFFKFPWEGSALQAEFQKEGKFVPIDYKKDWAVLRKIDEATGVKYTCK
;
A
#
# COMPACT_ATOMS: atom_id res chain seq x y z
N MET A 1 77.24 51.68 -44.08
CA MET A 1 76.25 50.71 -44.56
C MET A 1 75.48 50.14 -43.33
N ARG A 2 74.33 50.70 -42.96
CA ARG A 2 73.53 50.21 -41.89
C ARG A 2 72.11 49.97 -42.42
N LEU A 3 71.64 48.72 -42.44
CA LEU A 3 70.29 48.35 -42.85
C LEU A 3 69.37 48.51 -41.63
N ASN A 4 68.36 49.36 -41.77
CA ASN A 4 67.22 49.40 -40.85
C ASN A 4 66.21 48.33 -41.23
N ARG A 5 65.85 47.45 -40.32
CA ARG A 5 64.70 46.53 -40.43
C ARG A 5 63.57 47.05 -39.55
N SER A 6 62.55 47.50 -40.20
CA SER A 6 61.26 47.84 -39.53
C SER A 6 60.53 46.55 -39.18
N LEU A 7 60.20 46.37 -37.88
CA LEU A 7 59.30 45.32 -37.40
C LEU A 7 57.87 45.84 -37.45
N THR A 8 57.06 45.23 -38.25
CA THR A 8 55.58 45.46 -38.26
C THR A 8 54.95 44.48 -37.23
N VAL A 9 54.35 45.08 -36.17
CA VAL A 9 53.60 44.33 -35.17
C VAL A 9 52.15 44.19 -35.65
N VAL A 10 51.73 42.98 -35.97
CA VAL A 10 50.33 42.60 -36.25
C VAL A 10 49.65 42.27 -34.95
N ALA A 11 48.76 43.15 -34.48
CA ALA A 11 47.91 42.88 -33.35
C ALA A 11 46.75 41.98 -33.77
N ALA A 12 46.75 40.74 -33.33
CA ALA A 12 45.63 39.78 -33.49
C ALA A 12 44.57 40.06 -32.38
N LEU A 13 43.44 40.63 -32.70
CA LEU A 13 42.27 40.70 -31.83
C LEU A 13 41.66 39.32 -31.74
N SER A 14 41.88 38.60 -30.65
CA SER A 14 41.16 37.36 -30.30
C SER A 14 39.83 37.71 -29.68
N GLY A 15 38.74 37.62 -30.45
CA GLY A 15 37.39 37.80 -29.96
C GLY A 15 37.04 36.58 -29.07
N PHE A 16 36.91 36.80 -27.77
CA PHE A 16 36.28 35.85 -26.83
C PHE A 16 34.77 35.86 -27.06
N ILE A 17 34.24 34.84 -27.74
CA ILE A 17 32.82 34.54 -27.74
C ILE A 17 32.52 33.89 -26.40
N ALA A 18 31.94 34.68 -25.48
CA ALA A 18 31.37 34.17 -24.27
C ALA A 18 30.11 33.33 -24.61
N MET A 19 30.25 32.01 -24.75
CA MET A 19 29.11 31.12 -24.73
C MET A 19 28.49 31.19 -23.33
N SER A 20 27.41 31.99 -23.21
CA SER A 20 26.51 31.95 -22.06
C SER A 20 25.85 30.57 -22.06
N GLY A 21 26.45 29.61 -21.34
CA GLY A 21 25.80 28.35 -21.03
C GLY A 21 24.53 28.66 -20.27
N MET A 22 23.37 28.47 -20.89
CA MET A 22 22.12 28.37 -20.18
C MET A 22 22.26 27.18 -19.23
N ALA A 23 22.60 27.44 -17.98
CA ALA A 23 22.42 26.48 -16.92
C ALA A 23 20.91 26.21 -16.88
N THR A 24 20.48 25.11 -17.42
CA THR A 24 19.15 24.56 -17.14
C THR A 24 19.09 24.41 -15.63
N ALA A 25 18.34 25.25 -14.96
CA ALA A 25 18.06 25.07 -13.54
C ALA A 25 17.53 23.65 -13.39
N GLN A 26 18.27 22.81 -12.72
CA GLN A 26 17.85 21.46 -12.40
C GLN A 26 16.59 21.65 -11.55
N GLU A 27 15.44 21.20 -12.09
CA GLU A 27 14.14 21.38 -11.43
C GLU A 27 14.25 20.77 -10.02
N ASP A 28 13.96 21.59 -9.00
CA ASP A 28 13.99 21.15 -7.61
C ASP A 28 12.95 20.03 -7.43
N CYS A 29 13.40 18.85 -7.04
CA CYS A 29 12.57 17.65 -6.89
C CYS A 29 12.75 17.09 -5.47
N PRO A 30 12.18 17.77 -4.45
CA PRO A 30 12.12 17.22 -3.10
C PRO A 30 11.33 15.92 -3.14
N ARG A 31 11.76 14.90 -2.37
CA ARG A 31 11.16 13.57 -2.43
C ARG A 31 11.11 12.82 -1.11
N GLY A 32 11.75 13.31 -0.06
CA GLY A 32 11.83 12.59 1.20
C GLY A 32 12.30 11.15 0.99
N THR A 33 11.44 10.19 1.32
CA THR A 33 11.69 8.74 1.18
C THR A 33 11.20 8.15 -0.16
N LEU A 34 10.60 8.96 -1.04
CA LEU A 34 10.12 8.49 -2.34
C LEU A 34 11.28 8.05 -3.25
N ASP A 35 11.01 7.09 -4.13
CA ASP A 35 11.95 6.68 -5.18
C ASP A 35 12.41 7.88 -6.01
N LYS A 36 13.63 7.77 -6.57
CA LYS A 36 14.24 8.81 -7.41
C LYS A 36 13.39 9.24 -8.61
N SER A 37 12.42 8.44 -9.00
CA SER A 37 11.49 8.72 -10.11
C SER A 37 10.37 9.69 -9.74
N TYR A 38 10.19 10.00 -8.45
CA TYR A 38 9.07 10.79 -7.95
C TYR A 38 9.55 12.06 -7.25
N CYS A 39 8.69 13.10 -7.28
CA CYS A 39 8.87 14.33 -6.53
C CYS A 39 7.67 14.53 -5.58
N ASP A 40 7.90 15.22 -4.47
CA ASP A 40 6.89 15.62 -3.48
C ASP A 40 7.11 17.10 -3.14
N ARG A 41 6.63 17.99 -4.01
CA ARG A 41 6.84 19.46 -3.88
C ARG A 41 5.93 20.08 -2.84
N ASN A 42 4.74 19.48 -2.63
CA ASN A 42 3.74 19.95 -1.68
C ASN A 42 3.94 19.40 -0.26
N GLY A 43 4.83 18.43 -0.07
CA GLY A 43 5.18 17.84 1.22
C GLY A 43 4.09 16.95 1.82
N ASP A 44 3.22 16.35 1.00
CA ASP A 44 2.15 15.46 1.45
C ASP A 44 2.59 13.98 1.56
N LEU A 45 3.86 13.71 1.25
CA LEU A 45 4.50 12.39 1.25
C LEU A 45 4.03 11.46 0.13
N THR A 46 3.38 11.99 -0.90
CA THR A 46 2.97 11.23 -2.08
C THR A 46 3.64 11.76 -3.35
N ALA A 47 3.67 10.95 -4.40
CA ALA A 47 4.27 11.37 -5.66
C ALA A 47 3.38 12.41 -6.37
N ASP A 48 3.97 13.57 -6.71
CA ASP A 48 3.34 14.59 -7.54
C ASP A 48 3.01 14.09 -8.96
N LEU A 49 2.05 14.77 -9.61
CA LEU A 49 1.85 14.63 -11.03
C LEU A 49 3.15 15.00 -11.78
N PRO A 50 3.57 14.21 -12.78
CA PRO A 50 4.74 14.55 -13.60
C PRO A 50 4.60 15.93 -14.27
N THR A 51 5.69 16.70 -14.25
CA THR A 51 5.75 18.00 -14.96
C THR A 51 5.83 17.83 -16.48
N ASP A 52 6.38 16.71 -16.97
CA ASP A 52 6.36 16.35 -18.40
C ASP A 52 4.98 15.79 -18.78
N PRO A 53 4.20 16.49 -19.65
CA PRO A 53 2.88 16.03 -20.07
C PRO A 53 2.89 14.68 -20.77
N LYS A 54 4.01 14.26 -21.37
CA LYS A 54 4.16 12.96 -22.03
C LYS A 54 4.13 11.79 -21.06
N LYS A 55 4.40 12.03 -19.79
CA LYS A 55 4.35 11.04 -18.71
C LYS A 55 2.96 10.95 -18.07
N VAL A 56 2.07 11.88 -18.36
CA VAL A 56 0.68 11.83 -17.88
C VAL A 56 -0.10 10.86 -18.77
N ILE A 57 -0.78 9.92 -18.14
CA ILE A 57 -1.52 8.85 -18.84
C ILE A 57 -3.03 9.02 -18.74
N ASN A 58 -3.72 8.76 -19.84
CA ASN A 58 -5.18 8.72 -19.92
C ASN A 58 -5.60 7.42 -20.65
N PRO A 59 -5.52 6.26 -19.98
CA PRO A 59 -5.73 4.97 -20.61
C PRO A 59 -7.17 4.80 -21.12
N SER A 60 -7.36 4.05 -22.20
CA SER A 60 -8.68 3.65 -22.68
C SER A 60 -9.36 2.64 -21.78
N THR A 61 -8.57 1.83 -21.08
CA THR A 61 -9.04 0.85 -20.09
C THR A 61 -8.32 1.11 -18.76
N LEU A 62 -9.09 1.39 -17.71
CA LEU A 62 -8.57 1.43 -16.34
C LEU A 62 -8.40 0.00 -15.82
N ILE A 63 -7.29 -0.24 -15.17
CA ILE A 63 -7.04 -1.50 -14.45
C ILE A 63 -7.19 -1.23 -12.96
N PHE A 64 -8.09 -1.99 -12.32
CA PHE A 64 -8.34 -1.92 -10.88
C PHE A 64 -7.93 -3.21 -10.20
N SER A 65 -7.31 -3.15 -9.04
CA SER A 65 -7.06 -4.33 -8.19
C SER A 65 -7.38 -4.06 -6.73
N TYR A 66 -7.71 -5.12 -6.02
CA TYR A 66 -7.82 -5.11 -4.56
C TYR A 66 -6.70 -5.95 -3.96
N THR A 67 -6.19 -5.53 -2.81
CA THR A 67 -5.10 -6.22 -2.11
C THR A 67 -5.39 -7.70 -1.85
N PRO A 68 -4.42 -8.61 -2.05
CA PRO A 68 -4.64 -10.06 -1.92
C PRO A 68 -4.57 -10.51 -0.45
N VAL A 69 -5.45 -9.99 0.41
CA VAL A 69 -5.53 -10.39 1.84
C VAL A 69 -6.10 -11.79 2.03
N GLU A 70 -6.84 -12.27 1.03
CA GLU A 70 -7.36 -13.63 0.85
C GLU A 70 -7.15 -14.04 -0.61
N ASP A 71 -7.63 -15.23 -1.02
CA ASP A 71 -7.62 -15.63 -2.44
C ASP A 71 -8.33 -14.55 -3.29
N PRO A 72 -7.68 -14.01 -4.32
CA PRO A 72 -8.26 -12.96 -5.18
C PRO A 72 -9.57 -13.36 -5.86
N ALA A 73 -9.83 -14.64 -6.06
CA ALA A 73 -11.08 -15.15 -6.63
C ALA A 73 -12.30 -14.81 -5.77
N VAL A 74 -12.12 -14.68 -4.45
CA VAL A 74 -13.17 -14.26 -3.50
C VAL A 74 -13.68 -12.87 -3.87
N TYR A 75 -12.79 -11.96 -4.26
CA TYR A 75 -13.11 -10.54 -4.44
C TYR A 75 -13.60 -10.17 -5.84
N GLN A 76 -13.36 -10.99 -6.86
CA GLN A 76 -13.73 -10.62 -8.23
C GLN A 76 -15.21 -10.25 -8.33
N LYS A 77 -16.11 -11.10 -7.83
CA LYS A 77 -17.56 -10.85 -7.85
C LYS A 77 -17.98 -9.72 -6.89
N VAL A 78 -17.28 -9.58 -5.78
CA VAL A 78 -17.55 -8.53 -4.77
C VAL A 78 -17.36 -7.14 -5.37
N TRP A 79 -16.37 -6.97 -6.24
CA TRP A 79 -16.04 -5.70 -6.87
C TRP A 79 -16.79 -5.40 -8.16
N ASP A 80 -17.54 -6.36 -8.75
CA ASP A 80 -18.25 -6.18 -10.04
C ASP A 80 -19.15 -4.94 -10.06
N GLY A 81 -19.94 -4.71 -9.01
CA GLY A 81 -20.83 -3.56 -8.92
C GLY A 81 -20.07 -2.24 -8.86
N PHE A 82 -18.96 -2.20 -8.12
CA PHE A 82 -18.08 -1.05 -8.06
C PHE A 82 -17.37 -0.78 -9.39
N ILE A 83 -16.90 -1.82 -10.07
CA ILE A 83 -16.26 -1.72 -11.39
C ILE A 83 -17.24 -1.09 -12.40
N LYS A 84 -18.49 -1.54 -12.45
CA LYS A 84 -19.52 -0.95 -13.30
C LYS A 84 -19.80 0.53 -12.97
N ASN A 85 -19.78 0.87 -11.67
CA ASN A 85 -19.91 2.27 -11.24
C ASN A 85 -18.70 3.10 -11.68
N LEU A 86 -17.49 2.56 -11.57
CA LEU A 86 -16.26 3.22 -12.02
C LEU A 86 -16.27 3.41 -13.55
N GLU A 87 -16.73 2.43 -14.33
CA GLU A 87 -16.93 2.55 -15.79
C GLU A 87 -17.90 3.68 -16.14
N LYS A 88 -19.08 3.67 -15.51
CA LYS A 88 -20.13 4.69 -15.74
C LYS A 88 -19.64 6.09 -15.44
N THR A 89 -18.93 6.28 -14.32
CA THR A 89 -18.49 7.59 -13.85
C THR A 89 -17.31 8.12 -14.67
N THR A 90 -16.36 7.25 -15.01
CA THR A 90 -15.15 7.66 -15.74
C THR A 90 -15.35 7.71 -17.25
N GLY A 91 -16.33 6.98 -17.79
CA GLY A 91 -16.49 6.75 -19.23
C GLY A 91 -15.40 5.86 -19.83
N LYS A 92 -14.65 5.12 -19.01
CA LYS A 92 -13.60 4.20 -19.40
C LYS A 92 -14.07 2.75 -19.25
N LYS A 93 -13.52 1.82 -20.02
CA LYS A 93 -13.58 0.40 -19.68
C LYS A 93 -12.78 0.18 -18.39
N VAL A 94 -13.24 -0.74 -17.52
CA VAL A 94 -12.51 -1.11 -16.31
C VAL A 94 -12.35 -2.61 -16.24
N ALA A 95 -11.12 -3.07 -16.03
CA ALA A 95 -10.81 -4.49 -15.84
C ALA A 95 -10.31 -4.73 -14.42
N PHE A 96 -10.84 -5.76 -13.77
CA PHE A 96 -10.30 -6.25 -12.50
C PHE A 96 -9.04 -7.06 -12.74
N PHE A 97 -7.97 -6.74 -12.01
CA PHE A 97 -6.71 -7.47 -12.06
C PHE A 97 -6.51 -8.26 -10.76
N PRO A 98 -6.74 -9.57 -10.76
CA PRO A 98 -6.56 -10.42 -9.59
C PRO A 98 -5.07 -10.66 -9.34
N VAL A 99 -4.50 -9.94 -8.39
CA VAL A 99 -3.09 -10.09 -7.99
C VAL A 99 -2.94 -11.18 -6.94
N GLN A 100 -1.86 -11.97 -7.01
CA GLN A 100 -1.60 -13.08 -6.08
C GLN A 100 -0.73 -12.67 -4.88
N SER A 101 -0.02 -11.53 -4.97
CA SER A 101 0.81 -11.00 -3.89
C SER A 101 0.82 -9.49 -3.89
N ASN A 102 1.14 -8.89 -2.74
CA ASN A 102 1.33 -7.45 -2.61
C ASN A 102 2.47 -6.95 -3.52
N ALA A 103 3.56 -7.70 -3.63
CA ALA A 103 4.68 -7.34 -4.50
C ALA A 103 4.24 -7.26 -5.98
N ALA A 104 3.42 -8.21 -6.45
CA ALA A 104 2.88 -8.17 -7.82
C ALA A 104 1.97 -6.96 -8.05
N GLN A 105 1.20 -6.54 -7.04
CA GLN A 105 0.36 -5.35 -7.11
C GLN A 105 1.20 -4.07 -7.26
N TYR A 106 2.23 -3.91 -6.44
CA TYR A 106 3.11 -2.73 -6.49
C TYR A 106 3.89 -2.66 -7.80
N GLU A 107 4.41 -3.79 -8.27
CA GLU A 107 5.12 -3.87 -9.55
C GLU A 107 4.20 -3.56 -10.74
N ALA A 108 2.95 -4.04 -10.73
CA ALA A 108 1.98 -3.70 -11.76
C ALA A 108 1.69 -2.18 -11.81
N MET A 109 1.61 -1.50 -10.66
CA MET A 109 1.42 -0.06 -10.60
C MET A 109 2.67 0.69 -11.04
N ARG A 110 3.84 0.32 -10.53
CA ARG A 110 5.13 0.93 -10.89
C ARG A 110 5.41 0.86 -12.39
N SER A 111 5.04 -0.25 -13.02
CA SER A 111 5.22 -0.47 -14.46
C SER A 111 4.07 0.11 -15.34
N GLY A 112 3.12 0.84 -14.75
CA GLY A 112 2.01 1.45 -15.47
C GLY A 112 0.92 0.48 -15.94
N ARG A 113 0.92 -0.77 -15.45
CA ARG A 113 -0.10 -1.78 -15.78
C ARG A 113 -1.29 -1.78 -14.82
N LEU A 114 -1.21 -1.08 -13.70
CA LEU A 114 -2.27 -0.92 -12.72
C LEU A 114 -2.49 0.57 -12.46
N HIS A 115 -3.73 1.02 -12.49
CA HIS A 115 -4.07 2.44 -12.47
C HIS A 115 -4.80 2.86 -11.18
N VAL A 116 -5.65 1.99 -10.63
CA VAL A 116 -6.43 2.24 -9.40
C VAL A 116 -6.36 0.99 -8.55
N ALA A 117 -6.10 1.15 -7.25
CA ALA A 117 -5.95 0.02 -6.36
C ALA A 117 -6.48 0.28 -4.95
N GLY A 118 -6.95 -0.80 -4.30
CA GLY A 118 -6.99 -0.91 -2.86
C GLY A 118 -5.73 -1.60 -2.37
N VAL A 119 -4.92 -0.94 -1.56
CA VAL A 119 -3.65 -1.45 -1.02
C VAL A 119 -3.79 -1.68 0.47
N ASN A 120 -3.31 -2.81 0.99
CA ASN A 120 -3.39 -3.12 2.42
C ASN A 120 -2.72 -2.04 3.30
N ALA A 121 -3.17 -1.90 4.53
CA ALA A 121 -2.73 -0.84 5.42
C ALA A 121 -1.20 -0.72 5.54
N GLY A 122 -0.51 -1.82 5.84
CA GLY A 122 0.95 -1.84 6.01
C GLY A 122 1.75 -1.69 4.73
N GLY A 123 1.16 -2.02 3.58
CA GLY A 123 1.79 -1.92 2.27
C GLY A 123 1.69 -0.54 1.63
N ASN A 124 0.78 0.33 2.13
CA ASN A 124 0.61 1.68 1.57
C ASN A 124 1.93 2.45 1.50
N ALA A 125 2.72 2.44 2.57
CA ALA A 125 3.99 3.18 2.59
C ALA A 125 4.96 2.71 1.51
N LEU A 126 5.07 1.39 1.28
CA LEU A 126 5.92 0.86 0.20
C LEU A 126 5.35 1.22 -1.18
N ALA A 127 4.02 1.10 -1.38
CA ALA A 127 3.37 1.45 -2.64
C ALA A 127 3.53 2.96 -2.97
N VAL A 128 3.37 3.83 -1.97
CA VAL A 128 3.59 5.28 -2.11
C VAL A 128 5.04 5.56 -2.50
N ASN A 129 5.99 4.99 -1.77
CA ASN A 129 7.41 5.29 -1.99
C ASN A 129 7.95 4.69 -3.29
N CYS A 130 7.49 3.50 -3.69
CA CYS A 130 8.12 2.73 -4.76
C CYS A 130 7.26 2.54 -6.02
N ALA A 131 5.96 2.76 -5.95
CA ALA A 131 5.06 2.52 -7.08
C ALA A 131 4.29 3.77 -7.53
N GLY A 132 4.53 4.93 -6.90
CA GLY A 132 3.80 6.16 -7.21
C GLY A 132 2.30 6.05 -6.89
N PHE A 133 1.95 5.26 -5.89
CA PHE A 133 0.58 5.15 -5.39
C PHE A 133 0.19 6.41 -4.62
N VAL A 134 -0.95 7.01 -4.97
CA VAL A 134 -1.51 8.18 -4.30
C VAL A 134 -2.82 7.77 -3.61
N PRO A 135 -2.79 7.42 -2.31
CA PRO A 135 -4.00 7.05 -1.58
C PRO A 135 -4.86 8.28 -1.31
N PHE A 136 -6.19 8.14 -1.49
CA PHE A 136 -7.13 9.24 -1.30
C PHE A 136 -8.39 8.84 -0.52
N ALA A 137 -8.64 7.54 -0.34
CA ALA A 137 -9.84 7.06 0.34
C ALA A 137 -9.56 5.79 1.16
N MET A 138 -10.42 5.52 2.13
CA MET A 138 -10.56 4.24 2.82
C MET A 138 -12.04 3.92 3.02
N MET A 139 -12.36 2.68 3.35
CA MET A 139 -13.70 2.27 3.77
C MET A 139 -13.95 2.69 5.22
N ALA A 140 -15.19 3.09 5.50
CA ALA A 140 -15.65 3.44 6.84
C ALA A 140 -17.12 3.02 7.05
N ALA A 141 -17.49 2.86 8.30
CA ALA A 141 -18.87 2.66 8.70
C ALA A 141 -19.73 3.92 8.42
N PRO A 142 -21.07 3.80 8.44
CA PRO A 142 -21.96 4.95 8.22
C PRO A 142 -21.70 6.15 9.14
N ASP A 143 -21.26 5.90 10.38
CA ASP A 143 -20.92 6.94 11.39
C ASP A 143 -19.50 7.53 11.24
N ASN A 144 -18.77 7.18 10.19
CA ASN A 144 -17.37 7.50 9.91
C ASN A 144 -16.34 6.78 10.79
N SER A 145 -16.74 5.87 11.68
CA SER A 145 -15.77 5.01 12.33
C SER A 145 -15.09 4.11 11.30
N PHE A 146 -13.81 3.87 11.49
CA PHE A 146 -13.03 3.02 10.60
C PHE A 146 -11.97 2.29 11.40
N GLY A 147 -11.44 1.24 10.80
CA GLY A 147 -10.30 0.56 11.35
C GLY A 147 -10.53 -0.93 11.58
N TYR A 148 -9.43 -1.58 11.89
CA TYR A 148 -9.39 -3.00 12.21
C TYR A 148 -8.28 -3.25 13.24
N GLU A 149 -8.36 -4.40 13.91
CA GLU A 149 -7.38 -4.82 14.90
C GLU A 149 -6.54 -5.98 14.35
N MET A 150 -5.31 -6.08 14.81
CA MET A 150 -4.53 -7.30 14.71
C MET A 150 -4.95 -8.24 15.84
N GLU A 151 -5.18 -9.51 15.50
CA GLU A 151 -5.41 -10.56 16.48
C GLU A 151 -4.32 -11.63 16.38
N ILE A 152 -3.89 -12.16 17.53
CA ILE A 152 -3.13 -13.41 17.58
C ILE A 152 -4.11 -14.51 17.97
N ILE A 153 -4.27 -15.48 17.06
CA ILE A 153 -5.18 -16.61 17.21
C ILE A 153 -4.42 -17.92 17.39
N VAL A 154 -5.03 -18.83 18.12
CA VAL A 154 -4.53 -20.19 18.37
C VAL A 154 -5.66 -21.19 18.24
N PRO A 155 -5.39 -22.53 18.07
CA PRO A 155 -6.43 -23.56 18.20
C PRO A 155 -7.15 -23.46 19.54
N ALA A 156 -8.44 -23.74 19.58
CA ALA A 156 -9.26 -23.56 20.79
C ALA A 156 -8.74 -24.39 21.99
N ASP A 157 -8.18 -25.56 21.72
CA ASP A 157 -7.61 -26.49 22.72
C ASP A 157 -6.10 -26.29 22.94
N SER A 158 -5.49 -25.25 22.37
CA SER A 158 -4.07 -24.95 22.52
C SER A 158 -3.71 -24.66 24.00
N PRO A 159 -2.54 -25.08 24.49
CA PRO A 159 -2.02 -24.69 25.79
C PRO A 159 -1.62 -23.19 25.85
N ILE A 160 -1.35 -22.56 24.70
CA ILE A 160 -0.95 -21.14 24.58
C ILE A 160 -2.14 -20.24 24.95
N LYS A 161 -2.08 -19.51 26.07
CA LYS A 161 -3.20 -18.70 26.60
C LYS A 161 -2.97 -17.22 26.43
N GLU A 162 -1.73 -16.76 26.39
CA GLU A 162 -1.33 -15.36 26.29
C GLU A 162 -0.06 -15.21 25.41
N PRO A 163 0.30 -14.00 24.98
CA PRO A 163 1.45 -13.81 24.10
C PRO A 163 2.78 -14.31 24.63
N THR A 164 2.99 -14.30 25.96
CA THR A 164 4.22 -14.82 26.59
C THR A 164 4.41 -16.32 26.38
N ASP A 165 3.32 -17.08 26.21
CA ASP A 165 3.36 -18.52 25.94
C ASP A 165 3.84 -18.86 24.52
N LEU A 166 3.96 -17.87 23.65
CA LEU A 166 4.44 -18.07 22.26
C LEU A 166 5.92 -18.45 22.18
N LYS A 167 6.66 -18.36 23.28
CA LYS A 167 8.07 -18.72 23.32
C LYS A 167 8.28 -20.20 23.02
N GLY A 168 9.14 -20.49 22.03
CA GLY A 168 9.43 -21.84 21.56
C GLY A 168 8.45 -22.39 20.53
N HIS A 169 7.39 -21.64 20.18
CA HIS A 169 6.35 -22.08 19.25
C HIS A 169 6.53 -21.51 17.84
N LYS A 170 5.81 -22.09 16.86
CA LYS A 170 5.71 -21.59 15.48
C LYS A 170 4.57 -20.60 15.36
N ILE A 171 4.87 -19.39 14.86
CA ILE A 171 3.88 -18.35 14.62
C ILE A 171 3.77 -18.12 13.12
N ALA A 172 2.56 -18.29 12.58
CA ALA A 172 2.28 -17.95 11.19
C ALA A 172 2.06 -16.44 11.05
N PHE A 173 2.84 -15.84 10.16
CA PHE A 173 2.65 -14.51 9.62
C PHE A 173 2.15 -14.60 8.19
N THR A 174 1.56 -13.51 7.66
CA THR A 174 1.01 -13.52 6.30
C THR A 174 2.08 -13.13 5.27
N ASP A 175 2.31 -11.85 5.12
CA ASP A 175 3.23 -11.24 4.15
C ASP A 175 4.07 -10.17 4.88
N ALA A 176 5.33 -10.02 4.50
CA ALA A 176 6.25 -9.07 5.16
C ALA A 176 5.80 -7.60 5.07
N THR A 177 4.92 -7.24 4.12
CA THR A 177 4.34 -5.91 4.01
C THR A 177 3.04 -5.74 4.79
N SER A 178 2.45 -6.83 5.32
CA SER A 178 1.22 -6.77 6.09
C SER A 178 1.42 -6.08 7.43
N ASN A 179 0.51 -5.15 7.79
CA ASN A 179 0.52 -4.56 9.13
C ASN A 179 0.16 -5.62 10.19
N SER A 180 -1.07 -6.14 10.16
CA SER A 180 -1.56 -7.10 11.17
C SER A 180 -0.99 -8.50 11.03
N GLY A 181 -0.54 -8.87 9.84
CA GLY A 181 0.02 -10.19 9.59
C GLY A 181 1.53 -10.30 9.82
N PHE A 182 2.22 -9.17 10.09
CA PHE A 182 3.67 -9.24 10.35
C PHE A 182 4.22 -8.05 11.14
N LYS A 183 4.04 -6.80 10.66
CA LYS A 183 4.75 -5.63 11.22
C LYS A 183 4.30 -5.30 12.65
N ALA A 184 3.00 -5.12 12.85
CA ALA A 184 2.44 -4.80 14.16
C ALA A 184 2.68 -5.94 15.18
N PRO A 185 2.36 -7.22 14.89
CA PRO A 185 2.66 -8.27 15.86
C PRO A 185 4.14 -8.40 16.17
N SER A 186 5.05 -8.21 15.20
CA SER A 186 6.50 -8.23 15.46
C SER A 186 6.94 -7.10 16.38
N ALA A 187 6.41 -5.88 16.17
CA ALA A 187 6.69 -4.73 17.02
C ALA A 187 6.14 -4.92 18.43
N ILE A 188 4.89 -5.34 18.55
CA ILE A 188 4.18 -5.55 19.83
C ILE A 188 4.82 -6.69 20.64
N LEU A 189 5.06 -7.85 20.01
CA LEU A 189 5.70 -8.97 20.68
C LEU A 189 7.08 -8.61 21.25
N LYS A 190 7.83 -7.78 20.51
CA LYS A 190 9.12 -7.30 21.00
C LYS A 190 9.00 -6.25 22.09
N ALA A 191 8.16 -5.23 21.90
CA ALA A 191 8.07 -4.08 22.80
C ALA A 191 7.38 -4.43 24.12
N ASP A 192 6.26 -5.15 24.05
CA ASP A 192 5.38 -5.36 25.21
C ASP A 192 5.65 -6.69 25.91
N PHE A 193 6.17 -7.71 25.18
CA PHE A 193 6.38 -9.06 25.72
C PHE A 193 7.84 -9.53 25.67
N GLY A 194 8.76 -8.72 25.10
CA GLY A 194 10.18 -9.05 25.01
C GLY A 194 10.50 -10.21 24.08
N LEU A 195 9.57 -10.63 23.23
CA LEU A 195 9.71 -11.76 22.31
C LEU A 195 10.21 -11.33 20.94
N GLU A 196 11.30 -11.89 20.48
CA GLU A 196 11.88 -11.61 19.16
C GLU A 196 11.82 -12.83 18.24
N SER A 197 11.44 -12.56 17.00
CA SER A 197 11.42 -13.55 15.91
C SER A 197 12.79 -14.24 15.76
N LYS A 198 12.80 -15.54 15.52
CA LYS A 198 13.98 -16.41 15.38
C LYS A 198 14.79 -16.62 16.66
N ARG A 199 14.66 -15.78 17.67
CA ARG A 199 15.28 -15.97 19.00
C ARG A 199 14.34 -16.71 19.95
N ASP A 200 13.09 -16.24 20.04
CA ASP A 200 12.13 -16.72 21.01
C ASP A 200 11.02 -17.56 20.38
N PHE A 201 10.73 -17.38 19.10
CA PHE A 201 9.75 -18.16 18.34
C PHE A 201 10.17 -18.33 16.87
N GLU A 202 9.64 -19.35 16.21
CA GLU A 202 9.90 -19.63 14.79
C GLU A 202 8.85 -18.92 13.90
N PRO A 203 9.21 -17.93 13.06
CA PRO A 203 8.29 -17.31 12.14
C PRO A 203 8.08 -18.17 10.89
N VAL A 204 6.81 -18.37 10.49
CA VAL A 204 6.43 -19.01 9.23
C VAL A 204 5.58 -18.04 8.42
N PHE A 205 5.80 -17.94 7.11
CA PHE A 205 5.01 -17.07 6.25
C PHE A 205 4.01 -17.86 5.42
N SER A 206 2.71 -17.66 5.67
CA SER A 206 1.61 -18.32 4.98
C SER A 206 1.20 -17.65 3.66
N GLY A 207 1.65 -16.40 3.45
CA GLY A 207 1.34 -15.58 2.30
C GLY A 207 0.08 -14.72 2.43
N LYS A 208 -0.99 -15.23 3.05
CA LYS A 208 -2.30 -14.56 3.16
C LYS A 208 -2.98 -14.85 4.48
N HIS A 209 -3.99 -14.04 4.84
CA HIS A 209 -4.71 -14.20 6.11
C HIS A 209 -5.56 -15.47 6.16
N ASP A 210 -6.24 -15.83 5.06
CA ASP A 210 -7.02 -17.06 4.96
C ASP A 210 -6.16 -18.31 5.19
N ASN A 211 -4.97 -18.36 4.59
CA ASN A 211 -4.02 -19.46 4.82
C ASN A 211 -3.59 -19.55 6.28
N SER A 212 -3.28 -18.40 6.93
CA SER A 212 -2.91 -18.36 8.35
C SER A 212 -4.06 -18.86 9.23
N ILE A 213 -5.28 -18.39 8.98
CA ILE A 213 -6.48 -18.74 9.75
C ILE A 213 -6.79 -20.22 9.60
N LEU A 214 -6.85 -20.73 8.35
CA LEU A 214 -7.12 -22.15 8.10
C LEU A 214 -6.01 -23.06 8.65
N GLY A 215 -4.75 -22.63 8.59
CA GLY A 215 -3.65 -23.36 9.20
C GLY A 215 -3.79 -23.51 10.71
N VAL A 216 -4.30 -22.49 11.43
CA VAL A 216 -4.63 -22.60 12.86
C VAL A 216 -5.85 -23.52 13.08
N VAL A 217 -6.90 -23.36 12.27
CA VAL A 217 -8.12 -24.19 12.33
C VAL A 217 -7.79 -25.68 12.16
N ASN A 218 -6.86 -26.00 11.25
CA ASN A 218 -6.42 -27.35 10.93
C ASN A 218 -5.27 -27.85 11.84
N LYS A 219 -4.73 -26.97 12.72
CA LYS A 219 -3.59 -27.24 13.60
C LYS A 219 -2.26 -27.44 12.86
N ASP A 220 -2.13 -26.91 11.64
CA ASP A 220 -0.87 -26.84 10.89
C ASP A 220 0.06 -25.76 11.49
N TYR A 221 -0.54 -24.73 12.13
CA TYR A 221 0.15 -23.67 12.86
C TYR A 221 -0.33 -23.63 14.31
N GLU A 222 0.60 -23.42 15.24
CA GLU A 222 0.32 -23.34 16.68
C GLU A 222 -0.29 -21.98 17.06
N ALA A 223 0.08 -20.93 16.31
CA ALA A 223 -0.47 -19.58 16.42
C ALA A 223 -0.38 -18.85 15.09
N ALA A 224 -1.21 -17.82 14.91
CA ALA A 224 -1.11 -16.92 13.76
C ALA A 224 -1.48 -15.49 14.12
N ALA A 225 -0.80 -14.52 13.48
CA ALA A 225 -1.17 -13.11 13.54
C ALA A 225 -1.99 -12.73 12.30
N VAL A 226 -3.20 -12.21 12.52
CA VAL A 226 -4.18 -11.97 11.44
C VAL A 226 -4.90 -10.64 11.60
N ALA A 227 -5.56 -10.19 10.53
CA ALA A 227 -6.52 -9.09 10.57
C ALA A 227 -7.88 -9.61 11.06
N ASN A 228 -8.44 -9.02 12.13
CA ASN A 228 -9.77 -9.40 12.62
C ASN A 228 -10.85 -9.20 11.57
N SER A 229 -10.70 -8.22 10.68
CA SER A 229 -11.63 -7.98 9.58
C SER A 229 -11.71 -9.16 8.61
N VAL A 230 -10.58 -9.81 8.29
CA VAL A 230 -10.56 -11.03 7.47
C VAL A 230 -11.13 -12.21 8.26
N LEU A 231 -10.69 -12.38 9.51
CA LEU A 231 -11.18 -13.43 10.40
C LEU A 231 -12.72 -13.40 10.50
N ASN A 232 -13.30 -12.24 10.76
CA ASN A 232 -14.75 -12.08 10.88
C ASN A 232 -15.47 -12.41 9.57
N ARG A 233 -14.99 -11.94 8.41
CA ARG A 233 -15.60 -12.27 7.11
C ARG A 233 -15.57 -13.77 6.81
N MET A 234 -14.50 -14.46 7.15
CA MET A 234 -14.41 -15.92 6.98
C MET A 234 -15.41 -16.65 7.90
N ILE A 235 -15.62 -16.14 9.13
CA ILE A 235 -16.64 -16.65 10.06
C ILE A 235 -18.04 -16.41 9.49
N ASP A 236 -18.34 -15.19 9.02
CA ASP A 236 -19.64 -14.80 8.48
C ASP A 236 -20.00 -15.61 7.24
N ARG A 237 -19.01 -15.90 6.40
CA ARG A 237 -19.13 -16.82 5.24
C ARG A 237 -19.17 -18.30 5.62
N LYS A 238 -19.04 -18.63 6.93
CA LYS A 238 -19.03 -20.01 7.45
C LYS A 238 -17.93 -20.90 6.81
N VAL A 239 -16.77 -20.31 6.54
CA VAL A 239 -15.62 -21.03 5.97
C VAL A 239 -15.09 -22.08 6.97
N PHE A 240 -15.23 -21.79 8.27
CA PHE A 240 -14.90 -22.72 9.36
C PHE A 240 -15.77 -22.44 10.60
N ASP A 241 -15.76 -23.36 11.57
CA ASP A 241 -16.45 -23.17 12.84
C ASP A 241 -15.58 -22.30 13.77
N LYS A 242 -16.12 -21.15 14.20
CA LYS A 242 -15.46 -20.22 15.12
C LYS A 242 -14.99 -20.89 16.42
N ALA A 243 -15.69 -21.94 16.87
CA ALA A 243 -15.35 -22.67 18.09
C ALA A 243 -14.00 -23.42 17.98
N LYS A 244 -13.41 -23.58 16.79
CA LYS A 244 -12.11 -24.23 16.59
C LYS A 244 -10.91 -23.37 16.95
N ILE A 245 -11.10 -22.07 17.15
CA ILE A 245 -10.03 -21.11 17.45
C ILE A 245 -10.40 -20.22 18.62
N ARG A 246 -9.38 -19.60 19.22
CA ARG A 246 -9.54 -18.49 20.15
C ARG A 246 -8.49 -17.43 19.93
N SER A 247 -8.83 -16.17 20.20
CA SER A 247 -7.89 -15.06 20.24
C SER A 247 -7.21 -14.98 21.59
N ILE A 248 -5.90 -14.78 21.61
CA ILE A 248 -5.09 -14.58 22.80
C ILE A 248 -4.58 -13.14 22.94
N TYR A 249 -4.71 -12.34 21.87
CA TYR A 249 -4.33 -10.93 21.87
C TYR A 249 -5.11 -10.15 20.80
N LYS A 250 -5.43 -8.89 21.12
CA LYS A 250 -5.99 -7.90 20.20
C LYS A 250 -5.22 -6.60 20.35
N SER A 251 -4.87 -5.98 19.25
CA SER A 251 -4.20 -4.69 19.24
C SER A 251 -5.17 -3.52 19.34
N GLU A 252 -4.62 -2.32 19.48
CA GLU A 252 -5.30 -1.08 19.14
C GLU A 252 -5.73 -1.06 17.66
N THR A 253 -6.65 -0.15 17.32
CA THR A 253 -7.20 0.00 15.97
C THR A 253 -6.21 0.63 15.01
N PHE A 254 -6.08 0.04 13.83
CA PHE A 254 -5.30 0.55 12.71
C PHE A 254 -6.21 1.02 11.56
N PRO A 255 -5.78 1.98 10.71
CA PRO A 255 -6.50 2.30 9.48
C PRO A 255 -6.59 1.08 8.56
N THR A 256 -7.68 0.99 7.79
CA THR A 256 -7.93 -0.11 6.84
C THR A 256 -7.07 0.00 5.57
N SER A 257 -7.43 -0.72 4.50
CA SER A 257 -6.79 -0.55 3.20
C SER A 257 -6.99 0.86 2.67
N GLY A 258 -5.92 1.45 2.13
CA GLY A 258 -5.99 2.70 1.40
C GLY A 258 -6.35 2.47 -0.06
N TYR A 259 -7.30 3.23 -0.59
CA TYR A 259 -7.65 3.25 -2.02
C TYR A 259 -7.01 4.44 -2.68
N GLY A 260 -6.41 4.21 -3.84
CA GLY A 260 -5.62 5.23 -4.51
C GLY A 260 -5.43 4.94 -5.99
N TYR A 261 -4.70 5.83 -6.62
CA TYR A 261 -4.41 5.81 -8.05
C TYR A 261 -2.92 5.99 -8.34
N ALA A 262 -2.49 5.68 -9.55
CA ALA A 262 -1.14 5.93 -10.02
C ALA A 262 -0.93 7.45 -10.21
N HIS A 263 0.14 8.02 -9.61
CA HIS A 263 0.44 9.46 -9.55
C HIS A 263 0.37 10.19 -10.90
N ASN A 264 0.58 9.46 -11.99
CA ASN A 264 0.64 10.02 -13.34
C ASN A 264 -0.66 9.90 -14.14
N LEU A 265 -1.79 9.56 -13.51
CA LEU A 265 -3.10 9.62 -14.18
C LEU A 265 -3.50 11.06 -14.50
N ASP A 266 -4.16 11.23 -15.65
CA ASP A 266 -4.76 12.50 -16.05
C ASP A 266 -5.63 13.10 -14.93
N PRO A 267 -5.44 14.37 -14.53
CA PRO A 267 -6.15 14.94 -13.39
C PRO A 267 -7.68 14.93 -13.53
N LYS A 268 -8.22 15.11 -14.75
CA LYS A 268 -9.67 15.04 -14.98
C LYS A 268 -10.20 13.62 -14.79
N LEU A 269 -9.39 12.62 -15.13
CA LEU A 269 -9.72 11.22 -14.89
C LEU A 269 -9.65 10.90 -13.40
N VAL A 270 -8.66 11.44 -12.67
CA VAL A 270 -8.53 11.29 -11.21
C VAL A 270 -9.77 11.81 -10.48
N GLU A 271 -10.28 12.99 -10.85
CA GLU A 271 -11.49 13.53 -10.23
C GLU A 271 -12.72 12.62 -10.45
N LYS A 272 -12.85 12.03 -11.63
CA LYS A 272 -13.91 11.05 -11.90
C LYS A 272 -13.73 9.74 -11.13
N VAL A 273 -12.48 9.29 -10.95
CA VAL A 273 -12.16 8.13 -10.10
C VAL A 273 -12.59 8.41 -8.66
N LYS A 274 -12.21 9.54 -8.09
CA LYS A 274 -12.63 9.95 -6.74
C LYS A 274 -14.14 10.03 -6.61
N GLU A 275 -14.81 10.61 -7.61
CA GLU A 275 -16.28 10.68 -7.65
C GLU A 275 -16.92 9.29 -7.61
N ALA A 276 -16.38 8.32 -8.37
CA ALA A 276 -16.87 6.96 -8.40
C ALA A 276 -16.77 6.28 -7.02
N PHE A 277 -15.72 6.57 -6.25
CA PHE A 277 -15.58 6.07 -4.87
C PHE A 277 -16.56 6.75 -3.94
N PHE A 278 -16.56 8.07 -3.84
CA PHE A 278 -17.32 8.80 -2.83
C PHE A 278 -18.85 8.80 -3.06
N LYS A 279 -19.28 8.57 -4.30
CA LYS A 279 -20.71 8.46 -4.66
C LYS A 279 -21.15 7.03 -4.95
N PHE A 280 -20.35 6.02 -4.58
CA PHE A 280 -20.73 4.62 -4.78
C PHE A 280 -21.97 4.29 -3.96
N PRO A 281 -23.03 3.70 -4.57
CA PRO A 281 -24.22 3.28 -3.85
C PRO A 281 -23.94 1.97 -3.11
N TRP A 282 -23.75 2.07 -1.81
CA TRP A 282 -23.42 0.91 -0.96
C TRP A 282 -24.61 0.00 -0.71
N GLU A 283 -25.80 0.59 -0.53
CA GLU A 283 -27.01 -0.16 -0.17
C GLU A 283 -27.34 -1.25 -1.19
N GLY A 284 -27.47 -2.48 -0.73
CA GLY A 284 -27.74 -3.65 -1.56
C GLY A 284 -26.57 -4.11 -2.44
N SER A 285 -25.40 -3.51 -2.31
CA SER A 285 -24.23 -3.89 -3.10
C SER A 285 -23.53 -5.15 -2.54
N ALA A 286 -22.79 -5.85 -3.42
CA ALA A 286 -21.93 -6.95 -3.00
C ALA A 286 -20.79 -6.48 -2.06
N LEU A 287 -20.36 -5.22 -2.17
CA LEU A 287 -19.41 -4.65 -1.23
C LEU A 287 -20.00 -4.55 0.18
N GLN A 288 -21.25 -4.08 0.33
CA GLN A 288 -21.91 -4.04 1.62
C GLN A 288 -22.10 -5.45 2.22
N ALA A 289 -22.44 -6.42 1.39
CA ALA A 289 -22.62 -7.80 1.85
C ALA A 289 -21.30 -8.43 2.34
N GLU A 290 -20.17 -8.13 1.69
CA GLU A 290 -18.86 -8.63 2.07
C GLU A 290 -18.23 -7.85 3.22
N PHE A 291 -18.31 -6.51 3.18
CA PHE A 291 -17.73 -5.61 4.17
C PHE A 291 -18.82 -5.06 5.10
N GLN A 292 -19.47 -5.94 5.84
CA GLN A 292 -20.71 -5.67 6.60
C GLN A 292 -20.63 -4.48 7.58
N LYS A 293 -19.43 -4.17 8.11
CA LYS A 293 -19.22 -3.03 9.00
C LYS A 293 -19.04 -1.71 8.24
N GLU A 294 -18.73 -1.79 6.96
CA GLU A 294 -18.44 -0.65 6.12
C GLU A 294 -19.71 -0.22 5.37
N GLY A 295 -19.84 1.08 5.09
CA GLY A 295 -21.02 1.63 4.43
C GLY A 295 -20.72 2.75 3.44
N LYS A 296 -19.45 3.16 3.36
CA LYS A 296 -19.00 4.22 2.44
C LYS A 296 -17.49 4.25 2.28
N PHE A 297 -17.03 4.98 1.27
CA PHE A 297 -15.66 5.46 1.19
C PHE A 297 -15.58 6.87 1.78
N VAL A 298 -14.53 7.13 2.56
CA VAL A 298 -14.23 8.44 3.15
C VAL A 298 -12.87 8.95 2.65
N PRO A 299 -12.71 10.27 2.50
CA PRO A 299 -11.42 10.85 2.14
C PRO A 299 -10.39 10.66 3.26
N ILE A 300 -9.13 10.57 2.88
CA ILE A 300 -8.00 10.45 3.80
C ILE A 300 -6.95 11.51 3.50
N ASP A 301 -6.17 11.83 4.54
CA ASP A 301 -4.88 12.50 4.46
C ASP A 301 -3.78 11.47 4.76
N TYR A 302 -3.03 11.04 3.74
CA TYR A 302 -2.01 10.01 3.90
C TYR A 302 -0.95 10.38 4.94
N LYS A 303 -0.51 11.64 4.95
CA LYS A 303 0.50 12.11 5.88
C LYS A 303 0.04 11.99 7.34
N LYS A 304 -1.24 12.25 7.60
CA LYS A 304 -1.85 12.20 8.93
C LYS A 304 -2.32 10.77 9.28
N ASP A 305 -3.17 10.21 8.44
CA ASP A 305 -3.94 9.00 8.79
C ASP A 305 -3.07 7.73 8.77
N TRP A 306 -1.97 7.72 8.01
CA TRP A 306 -0.99 6.63 8.00
C TRP A 306 0.25 6.89 8.88
N ALA A 307 0.27 7.93 9.70
CA ALA A 307 1.41 8.26 10.55
C ALA A 307 1.78 7.12 11.53
N VAL A 308 0.77 6.46 12.10
CA VAL A 308 0.99 5.32 13.02
C VAL A 308 1.72 4.16 12.33
N LEU A 309 1.34 3.85 11.09
CA LEU A 309 1.96 2.75 10.33
C LEU A 309 3.38 3.07 9.89
N ARG A 310 3.67 4.33 9.53
CA ARG A 310 5.05 4.77 9.24
C ARG A 310 5.94 4.71 10.50
N LYS A 311 5.41 5.04 11.69
CA LYS A 311 6.13 4.87 12.96
C LYS A 311 6.43 3.40 13.25
N ILE A 312 5.51 2.48 12.96
CA ILE A 312 5.75 1.03 13.08
C ILE A 312 6.87 0.60 12.12
N ASP A 313 6.83 1.07 10.87
CA ASP A 313 7.89 0.78 9.88
C ASP A 313 9.26 1.28 10.36
N GLU A 314 9.34 2.49 10.90
CA GLU A 314 10.55 3.08 11.46
C GLU A 314 11.05 2.26 12.67
N ALA A 315 10.18 1.95 13.62
CA ALA A 315 10.51 1.18 14.83
C ALA A 315 10.99 -0.25 14.51
N THR A 316 10.49 -0.84 13.43
CA THR A 316 10.88 -2.17 12.94
C THR A 316 12.03 -2.15 11.94
N GLY A 317 12.59 -0.97 11.64
CA GLY A 317 13.74 -0.81 10.75
C GLY A 317 13.40 -1.07 9.27
N VAL A 318 12.13 -0.97 8.88
CA VAL A 318 11.71 -1.13 7.48
C VAL A 318 12.30 -0.02 6.63
N LYS A 319 12.97 -0.40 5.55
CA LYS A 319 13.45 0.52 4.51
C LYS A 319 12.67 0.29 3.23
N TYR A 320 12.20 1.38 2.61
CA TYR A 320 11.50 1.29 1.32
C TYR A 320 12.52 1.14 0.21
N THR A 321 12.84 -0.13 -0.11
CA THR A 321 13.79 -0.44 -1.19
C THR A 321 13.00 -0.72 -2.46
N CYS A 322 13.10 0.19 -3.41
CA CYS A 322 12.46 0.08 -4.72
C CYS A 322 13.39 -0.68 -5.69
N LYS A 323 12.94 -1.81 -6.21
CA LYS A 323 13.71 -2.66 -7.14
C LYS A 323 13.21 -2.48 -8.57
#